data_b567820317907061da0bd33bccf7b8eb
#
_entry.id   b567820317907061da0bd33bccf7b8eb
#
_cell.length_a   1.000
_cell.length_b   1.000
_cell.length_c   1.000
_cell.angle_alpha   90.00
_cell.angle_beta   90.00
_cell.angle_gamma   90.00
#
_symmetry.space_group_name_H-M   'P 1'
#
loop_
_entity.id
_entity.type
_entity.pdbx_description
1 polymer ?
#
loop_
_entity_poly.entity_id
_entity_poly.type
_entity_poly.pdbx_seq_one_letter_code
_entity_poly.pdbx_strand_id
1 'polypeptide(L)'
;MRSIKALACELPATLGLPLSRLSVADVARHAQRCGLVARISDSTVWRWLHEDAIRPWQHRCWIFPRDPHFQAKAGRILDLYERRWQGQPLRADEFVISTDEKTSIQARLRIHPSLPTGPREPMRVEHEYARGGAWAYLAALDVHRAKVFGRCEATTGIAPFERLVDQVMAQPPYNTARRVFWVMDNGSSHRGQASVRRLTQAHPRLVPVHGPVHASWLNQIEIYFSIVQRKVLTPNDFPSLEAVAERLFNFERYYESIAHPFEWKFTRADLNALIARMRNRWAQSQHLKLAA
;
A
#
# COMPACT_ATOMS: atom_id res chain seq x y z
N MET A 1 -28.51 20.17 -21.26
CA MET A 1 -27.09 19.98 -20.87
C MET A 1 -26.88 20.06 -19.33
N ARG A 2 -27.21 21.19 -18.69
CA ARG A 2 -27.00 21.35 -17.21
C ARG A 2 -27.63 20.22 -16.38
N SER A 3 -28.90 19.86 -16.67
CA SER A 3 -29.61 18.80 -15.96
C SER A 3 -28.95 17.41 -16.11
N ILE A 4 -28.33 17.11 -17.25
CA ILE A 4 -27.62 15.86 -17.50
C ILE A 4 -26.27 15.83 -16.75
N LYS A 5 -25.57 16.96 -16.68
CA LYS A 5 -24.36 17.10 -15.87
C LYS A 5 -24.69 16.95 -14.37
N ALA A 6 -25.79 17.54 -13.89
CA ALA A 6 -26.27 17.38 -12.52
C ALA A 6 -26.59 15.90 -12.20
N LEU A 7 -27.37 15.25 -13.08
CA LEU A 7 -27.67 13.81 -12.96
C LEU A 7 -26.41 12.93 -12.87
N ALA A 8 -25.39 13.24 -13.65
CA ALA A 8 -24.13 12.51 -13.64
C ALA A 8 -23.32 12.70 -12.35
N CYS A 9 -23.63 13.71 -11.55
CA CYS A 9 -23.02 13.96 -10.24
C CYS A 9 -23.78 13.30 -9.07
N GLU A 10 -24.93 12.70 -9.33
CA GLU A 10 -25.72 11.99 -8.31
C GLU A 10 -25.22 10.57 -8.10
N LEU A 11 -25.42 10.03 -6.89
CA LEU A 11 -25.16 8.63 -6.64
C LEU A 11 -26.24 7.75 -7.32
N PRO A 12 -25.88 6.62 -7.91
CA PRO A 12 -26.87 5.71 -8.54
C PRO A 12 -28.02 5.33 -7.61
N ALA A 13 -27.73 5.10 -6.33
CA ALA A 13 -28.76 4.77 -5.32
C ALA A 13 -29.78 5.90 -5.13
N THR A 14 -29.37 7.15 -5.18
CA THR A 14 -30.25 8.33 -5.09
C THR A 14 -31.20 8.40 -6.30
N LEU A 15 -30.74 7.90 -7.45
CA LEU A 15 -31.51 7.79 -8.67
C LEU A 15 -32.38 6.53 -8.74
N GLY A 16 -32.39 5.70 -7.70
CA GLY A 16 -33.09 4.43 -7.66
C GLY A 16 -32.48 3.35 -8.57
N LEU A 17 -31.19 3.47 -8.92
CA LEU A 17 -30.50 2.54 -9.79
C LEU A 17 -29.65 1.55 -8.98
N PRO A 18 -29.74 0.22 -9.25
CA PRO A 18 -28.94 -0.81 -8.58
C PRO A 18 -27.52 -0.89 -9.16
N LEU A 19 -26.81 0.25 -9.17
CA LEU A 19 -25.49 0.39 -9.74
C LEU A 19 -24.55 1.00 -8.68
N SER A 20 -23.28 0.62 -8.71
CA SER A 20 -22.24 1.27 -7.88
C SER A 20 -21.69 2.56 -8.50
N ARG A 21 -21.78 2.68 -9.82
CA ARG A 21 -21.27 3.83 -10.60
C ARG A 21 -22.11 3.98 -11.85
N LEU A 22 -22.12 5.19 -12.42
CA LEU A 22 -22.76 5.44 -13.72
C LEU A 22 -21.72 5.39 -14.85
N SER A 23 -21.99 4.65 -15.90
CA SER A 23 -21.31 4.80 -17.18
C SER A 23 -21.95 5.94 -17.97
N VAL A 24 -21.30 6.36 -19.07
CA VAL A 24 -21.89 7.33 -20.01
C VAL A 24 -23.24 6.88 -20.53
N ALA A 25 -23.33 5.60 -20.91
CA ALA A 25 -24.56 5.00 -21.39
C ALA A 25 -25.67 4.96 -20.31
N ASP A 26 -25.33 4.76 -19.05
CA ASP A 26 -26.28 4.81 -17.94
C ASP A 26 -26.86 6.22 -17.76
N VAL A 27 -25.99 7.23 -17.82
CA VAL A 27 -26.42 8.64 -17.77
C VAL A 27 -27.37 8.96 -18.94
N ALA A 28 -27.01 8.56 -20.16
CA ALA A 28 -27.85 8.78 -21.34
C ALA A 28 -29.22 8.11 -21.21
N ARG A 29 -29.25 6.81 -20.84
CA ARG A 29 -30.50 6.06 -20.64
C ARG A 29 -31.37 6.64 -19.53
N HIS A 30 -30.79 7.01 -18.41
CA HIS A 30 -31.54 7.56 -17.28
C HIS A 30 -32.08 8.96 -17.60
N ALA A 31 -31.32 9.79 -18.29
CA ALA A 31 -31.79 11.10 -18.77
C ALA A 31 -32.99 11.00 -19.71
N GLN A 32 -33.00 10.02 -20.61
CA GLN A 32 -34.14 9.72 -21.47
C GLN A 32 -35.35 9.21 -20.67
N ARG A 33 -35.10 8.27 -19.75
CA ARG A 33 -36.17 7.67 -18.93
C ARG A 33 -36.84 8.70 -18.03
N CYS A 34 -36.10 9.68 -17.51
CA CYS A 34 -36.65 10.76 -16.69
C CYS A 34 -37.22 11.92 -17.52
N GLY A 35 -37.29 11.79 -18.83
CA GLY A 35 -37.83 12.83 -19.74
C GLY A 35 -36.97 14.11 -19.84
N LEU A 36 -35.73 14.09 -19.37
CA LEU A 36 -34.82 15.25 -19.50
C LEU A 36 -34.45 15.56 -20.95
N VAL A 37 -34.45 14.53 -21.80
CA VAL A 37 -34.26 14.60 -23.23
C VAL A 37 -35.00 13.47 -23.92
N ALA A 38 -35.53 13.70 -25.12
CA ALA A 38 -36.20 12.68 -25.91
C ALA A 38 -35.19 11.63 -26.43
N ARG A 39 -34.03 12.09 -26.94
CA ARG A 39 -32.94 11.26 -27.47
C ARG A 39 -31.61 11.97 -27.23
N ILE A 40 -30.58 11.20 -26.89
CA ILE A 40 -29.19 11.67 -26.75
C ILE A 40 -28.25 10.50 -27.02
N SER A 41 -27.13 10.76 -27.71
CA SER A 41 -26.09 9.75 -27.91
C SER A 41 -25.08 9.74 -26.76
N ASP A 42 -24.47 8.60 -26.51
CA ASP A 42 -23.41 8.42 -25.52
C ASP A 42 -22.23 9.37 -25.82
N SER A 43 -21.88 9.57 -27.06
CA SER A 43 -20.82 10.50 -27.48
C SER A 43 -21.12 11.95 -27.10
N THR A 44 -22.39 12.36 -27.20
CA THR A 44 -22.80 13.71 -26.77
C THR A 44 -22.71 13.87 -25.26
N VAL A 45 -23.19 12.87 -24.50
CA VAL A 45 -23.06 12.85 -23.03
C VAL A 45 -21.60 12.85 -22.63
N TRP A 46 -20.78 12.00 -23.25
CA TRP A 46 -19.34 11.93 -22.98
C TRP A 46 -18.66 13.29 -23.18
N ARG A 47 -18.91 13.97 -24.30
CA ARG A 47 -18.34 15.27 -24.60
C ARG A 47 -18.73 16.32 -23.56
N TRP A 48 -20.01 16.39 -23.17
CA TRP A 48 -20.47 17.32 -22.14
C TRP A 48 -19.90 17.08 -20.77
N LEU A 49 -19.73 15.81 -20.39
CA LEU A 49 -19.09 15.45 -19.13
C LEU A 49 -17.58 15.71 -19.15
N HIS A 50 -16.95 15.52 -20.32
CA HIS A 50 -15.52 15.75 -20.49
C HIS A 50 -15.15 17.24 -20.36
N GLU A 51 -15.99 18.16 -20.88
CA GLU A 51 -15.81 19.60 -20.76
C GLU A 51 -15.61 20.06 -19.30
N ASP A 52 -16.32 19.48 -18.37
CA ASP A 52 -16.25 19.82 -16.93
C ASP A 52 -15.46 18.78 -16.10
N ALA A 53 -14.72 17.89 -16.78
CA ALA A 53 -13.97 16.78 -16.13
C ALA A 53 -14.84 15.91 -15.19
N ILE A 54 -16.15 15.81 -15.41
CA ILE A 54 -17.08 14.96 -14.67
C ILE A 54 -16.90 13.52 -15.14
N ARG A 55 -16.58 12.61 -14.22
CA ARG A 55 -16.27 11.21 -14.52
C ARG A 55 -17.02 10.26 -13.60
N PRO A 56 -18.34 10.06 -13.76
CA PRO A 56 -19.17 9.25 -12.86
C PRO A 56 -18.79 7.76 -12.85
N TRP A 57 -18.06 7.30 -13.86
CA TRP A 57 -17.49 5.95 -13.93
C TRP A 57 -16.20 5.76 -13.11
N GLN A 58 -15.60 6.84 -12.55
CA GLN A 58 -14.41 6.77 -11.72
C GLN A 58 -14.77 6.93 -10.24
N HIS A 59 -14.01 6.28 -9.38
CA HIS A 59 -14.05 6.51 -7.94
C HIS A 59 -12.63 6.65 -7.40
N ARG A 60 -12.50 7.34 -6.29
CA ARG A 60 -11.28 7.38 -5.49
C ARG A 60 -11.64 7.01 -4.07
N CYS A 61 -10.87 6.09 -3.50
CA CYS A 61 -10.96 5.86 -2.06
C CYS A 61 -10.38 7.06 -1.31
N TRP A 62 -11.00 7.40 -0.21
CA TRP A 62 -10.48 8.39 0.73
C TRP A 62 -10.41 7.77 2.11
N ILE A 63 -9.42 8.17 2.89
CA ILE A 63 -9.17 7.62 4.22
C ILE A 63 -9.74 8.60 5.24
N PHE A 64 -10.60 8.09 6.13
CA PHE A 64 -10.99 8.77 7.35
C PHE A 64 -10.30 8.07 8.52
N PRO A 65 -9.36 8.74 9.23
CA PRO A 65 -8.64 8.12 10.31
C PRO A 65 -9.60 7.73 11.44
N ARG A 66 -9.64 6.43 11.77
CA ARG A 66 -10.42 5.91 12.91
C ARG A 66 -9.59 5.80 14.18
N ASP A 67 -8.27 5.80 14.07
CA ASP A 67 -7.35 5.79 15.21
C ASP A 67 -7.36 7.16 15.89
N PRO A 68 -7.76 7.29 17.17
CA PRO A 68 -7.79 8.57 17.87
C PRO A 68 -6.40 9.22 17.97
N HIS A 69 -5.34 8.40 17.91
CA HIS A 69 -3.95 8.83 17.94
C HIS A 69 -3.29 8.88 16.55
N PHE A 70 -4.10 8.88 15.48
CA PHE A 70 -3.61 8.81 14.10
C PHE A 70 -2.52 9.85 13.82
N GLN A 71 -2.81 11.12 14.11
CA GLN A 71 -1.89 12.24 13.81
C GLN A 71 -0.56 12.10 14.56
N ALA A 72 -0.59 11.69 15.83
CA ALA A 72 0.59 11.51 16.64
C ALA A 72 1.44 10.33 16.18
N LYS A 73 0.81 9.20 15.84
CA LYS A 73 1.51 7.99 15.35
C LYS A 73 2.09 8.20 13.96
N ALA A 74 1.29 8.72 13.02
CA ALA A 74 1.74 9.02 11.66
C ALA A 74 2.87 10.05 11.67
N GLY A 75 2.72 11.11 12.44
CA GLY A 75 3.75 12.14 12.56
C GLY A 75 5.09 11.62 13.05
N ARG A 76 5.11 10.68 14.02
CA ARG A 76 6.36 10.05 14.48
C ARG A 76 7.07 9.26 13.39
N ILE A 77 6.33 8.56 12.54
CA ILE A 77 6.89 7.84 11.40
C ILE A 77 7.48 8.80 10.38
N LEU A 78 6.74 9.86 10.04
CA LEU A 78 7.22 10.87 9.09
C LEU A 78 8.47 11.59 9.60
N ASP A 79 8.54 11.89 10.90
CA ASP A 79 9.76 12.44 11.51
C ASP A 79 10.95 11.48 11.35
N LEU A 80 10.75 10.17 11.57
CA LEU A 80 11.82 9.18 11.37
C LEU A 80 12.31 9.15 9.91
N TYR A 81 11.41 9.28 8.95
CA TYR A 81 11.77 9.36 7.53
C TYR A 81 12.55 10.64 7.20
N GLU A 82 12.32 11.73 7.92
CA GLU A 82 13.10 12.97 7.88
C GLU A 82 14.35 12.91 8.78
N ARG A 83 14.74 11.75 9.29
CA ARG A 83 15.85 11.55 10.23
C ARG A 83 15.71 12.38 11.52
N ARG A 84 14.52 12.39 12.11
CA ARG A 84 14.22 13.10 13.36
C ARG A 84 13.49 12.18 14.34
N TRP A 85 13.74 12.35 15.62
CA TRP A 85 13.03 11.69 16.70
C TRP A 85 12.82 12.64 17.87
N GLN A 86 11.58 12.83 18.30
CA GLN A 86 11.20 13.74 19.37
C GLN A 86 11.80 15.16 19.19
N GLY A 87 11.76 15.67 17.97
CA GLY A 87 12.27 16.99 17.61
C GLY A 87 13.79 17.09 17.41
N GLN A 88 14.55 16.04 17.72
CA GLN A 88 16.00 16.01 17.55
C GLN A 88 16.43 15.25 16.28
N PRO A 89 17.47 15.66 15.58
CA PRO A 89 18.04 14.90 14.47
C PRO A 89 18.52 13.50 14.94
N LEU A 90 18.33 12.49 14.10
CA LEU A 90 18.93 11.18 14.33
C LEU A 90 20.45 11.24 14.16
N ARG A 91 21.15 10.52 15.03
CA ARG A 91 22.60 10.37 14.96
C ARG A 91 23.00 9.40 13.85
N ALA A 92 24.29 9.38 13.53
CA ALA A 92 24.83 8.49 12.49
C ALA A 92 24.70 7.01 12.85
N ASP A 93 24.65 6.68 14.15
CA ASP A 93 24.51 5.34 14.71
C ASP A 93 23.05 4.98 15.07
N GLU A 94 22.09 5.71 14.51
CA GLU A 94 20.65 5.46 14.65
C GLU A 94 20.03 5.16 13.30
N PHE A 95 19.30 4.04 13.23
CA PHE A 95 18.76 3.48 11.99
C PHE A 95 17.24 3.38 12.04
N VAL A 96 16.62 3.40 10.87
CA VAL A 96 15.16 3.28 10.72
C VAL A 96 14.87 2.12 9.78
N ILE A 97 14.21 1.10 10.32
CA ILE A 97 13.75 -0.08 9.59
C ILE A 97 12.24 0.01 9.41
N SER A 98 11.79 -0.18 8.19
CA SER A 98 10.37 -0.34 7.82
C SER A 98 10.13 -1.81 7.51
N THR A 99 9.18 -2.45 8.17
CA THR A 99 8.95 -3.90 8.06
C THR A 99 7.49 -4.26 7.92
N ASP A 100 7.21 -5.34 7.19
CA ASP A 100 5.87 -5.91 7.01
C ASP A 100 5.95 -7.33 6.43
N GLU A 101 4.78 -8.00 6.26
CA GLU A 101 4.67 -9.32 5.67
C GLU A 101 3.85 -9.29 4.36
N LYS A 102 4.45 -9.78 3.28
CA LYS A 102 3.73 -10.09 2.04
C LYS A 102 3.30 -11.55 2.04
N THR A 103 2.04 -11.77 2.34
CA THR A 103 1.46 -13.12 2.49
C THR A 103 1.04 -13.73 1.16
N SER A 104 0.83 -15.06 1.15
CA SER A 104 0.23 -15.81 0.04
C SER A 104 0.94 -15.68 -1.30
N ILE A 105 2.28 -15.64 -1.28
CA ILE A 105 3.08 -15.69 -2.51
C ILE A 105 3.07 -17.14 -3.03
N GLN A 106 2.20 -17.41 -3.99
CA GLN A 106 2.02 -18.75 -4.56
C GLN A 106 3.10 -19.05 -5.61
N ALA A 107 3.57 -20.31 -5.63
CA ALA A 107 4.21 -20.89 -6.80
C ALA A 107 3.11 -21.36 -7.77
N ARG A 108 3.08 -20.82 -8.97
CA ARG A 108 2.19 -21.26 -10.05
C ARG A 108 2.97 -22.11 -11.03
N LEU A 109 2.77 -23.42 -10.93
CA LEU A 109 3.46 -24.42 -11.74
C LEU A 109 2.77 -24.53 -13.09
N ARG A 110 3.52 -24.34 -14.17
CA ARG A 110 3.01 -24.42 -15.54
C ARG A 110 3.63 -25.60 -16.26
N ILE A 111 2.92 -26.17 -17.23
CA ILE A 111 3.40 -27.29 -18.04
C ILE A 111 4.29 -26.77 -19.15
N HIS A 112 3.87 -25.67 -19.79
CA HIS A 112 4.62 -25.09 -20.91
C HIS A 112 5.46 -23.89 -20.45
N PRO A 113 6.69 -23.74 -20.96
CA PRO A 113 7.55 -22.62 -20.62
C PRO A 113 6.98 -21.30 -21.12
N SER A 114 7.26 -20.23 -20.39
CA SER A 114 6.96 -18.87 -20.85
C SER A 114 7.70 -18.54 -22.14
N LEU A 115 7.01 -17.91 -23.09
CA LEU A 115 7.60 -17.51 -24.36
C LEU A 115 8.10 -16.07 -24.27
N PRO A 116 9.32 -15.76 -24.76
CA PRO A 116 9.86 -14.42 -24.72
C PRO A 116 9.08 -13.46 -25.63
N THR A 117 9.30 -12.17 -25.44
CA THR A 117 8.77 -11.13 -26.32
C THR A 117 9.40 -11.21 -27.71
N GLY A 118 8.58 -10.98 -28.76
CA GLY A 118 8.99 -10.87 -30.15
C GLY A 118 8.52 -9.57 -30.79
N PRO A 119 8.85 -9.32 -32.07
CA PRO A 119 8.36 -8.14 -32.80
C PRO A 119 6.82 -8.12 -32.83
N ARG A 120 6.21 -7.12 -32.21
CA ARG A 120 4.75 -6.97 -32.03
C ARG A 120 4.09 -8.07 -31.18
N GLU A 121 4.84 -8.90 -30.51
CA GLU A 121 4.33 -9.93 -29.63
C GLU A 121 4.83 -9.69 -28.20
N PRO A 122 3.92 -9.54 -27.21
CA PRO A 122 4.30 -9.50 -25.81
C PRO A 122 4.78 -10.88 -25.33
N MET A 123 5.47 -10.91 -24.21
CA MET A 123 5.76 -12.15 -23.48
C MET A 123 4.45 -12.93 -23.24
N ARG A 124 4.45 -14.24 -23.52
CA ARG A 124 3.29 -15.11 -23.32
C ARG A 124 3.57 -16.12 -22.22
N VAL A 125 2.63 -16.23 -21.32
CA VAL A 125 2.67 -17.15 -20.18
C VAL A 125 1.41 -18.01 -20.22
N GLU A 126 1.56 -19.30 -20.04
CA GLU A 126 0.43 -20.22 -20.04
C GLU A 126 -0.63 -19.77 -19.02
N HIS A 127 -1.91 -19.78 -19.42
CA HIS A 127 -2.99 -19.35 -18.57
C HIS A 127 -3.25 -20.31 -17.41
N GLU A 128 -3.24 -21.59 -17.69
CA GLU A 128 -3.46 -22.65 -16.71
C GLU A 128 -2.23 -22.89 -15.84
N TYR A 129 -2.46 -23.27 -14.60
CA TYR A 129 -1.38 -23.60 -13.67
C TYR A 129 -1.87 -24.48 -12.53
N ALA A 130 -1.01 -25.29 -11.98
CA ALA A 130 -1.20 -25.96 -10.70
C ALA A 130 -0.62 -25.10 -9.57
N ARG A 131 -1.16 -25.28 -8.35
CA ARG A 131 -0.69 -24.57 -7.16
C ARG A 131 0.39 -25.38 -6.46
N GLY A 132 1.60 -24.83 -6.40
CA GLY A 132 2.77 -25.44 -5.76
C GLY A 132 3.00 -25.02 -4.32
N GLY A 133 1.97 -24.48 -3.63
CA GLY A 133 2.10 -23.94 -2.28
C GLY A 133 2.27 -22.41 -2.25
N ALA A 134 2.48 -21.87 -1.06
CA ALA A 134 2.66 -20.44 -0.87
C ALA A 134 3.65 -20.12 0.26
N TRP A 135 4.44 -19.07 0.09
CA TRP A 135 5.26 -18.45 1.12
C TRP A 135 4.61 -17.21 1.70
N ALA A 136 4.91 -16.94 2.97
CA ALA A 136 4.89 -15.61 3.54
C ALA A 136 6.31 -15.03 3.44
N TYR A 137 6.45 -13.91 2.76
CA TYR A 137 7.71 -13.19 2.62
C TYR A 137 7.73 -12.02 3.60
N LEU A 138 8.48 -12.16 4.67
CA LEU A 138 8.69 -11.11 5.66
C LEU A 138 9.90 -10.29 5.21
N ALA A 139 9.78 -8.97 5.21
CA ALA A 139 10.91 -8.13 4.80
C ALA A 139 11.08 -6.90 5.71
N ALA A 140 12.32 -6.47 5.81
CA ALA A 140 12.76 -5.29 6.56
C ALA A 140 13.64 -4.42 5.65
N LEU A 141 13.27 -3.15 5.50
CA LEU A 141 13.95 -2.15 4.68
C LEU A 141 14.61 -1.12 5.57
N ASP A 142 15.92 -0.96 5.49
CA ASP A 142 16.60 0.24 6.01
C ASP A 142 16.24 1.43 5.11
N VAL A 143 15.42 2.31 5.64
CA VAL A 143 14.80 3.41 4.91
C VAL A 143 15.83 4.38 4.32
N HIS A 144 16.94 4.61 5.03
CA HIS A 144 17.93 5.60 4.63
C HIS A 144 19.13 5.01 3.88
N ARG A 145 19.22 3.68 3.82
CA ARG A 145 20.32 2.97 3.14
C ARG A 145 19.83 2.13 1.97
N ALA A 146 18.51 2.00 1.80
CA ALA A 146 17.85 1.16 0.81
C ALA A 146 18.26 -0.33 0.88
N LYS A 147 18.75 -0.78 2.04
CA LYS A 147 19.12 -2.17 2.26
C LYS A 147 17.90 -2.99 2.68
N VAL A 148 17.72 -4.15 2.08
CA VAL A 148 16.59 -5.05 2.35
C VAL A 148 17.08 -6.34 2.99
N PHE A 149 16.29 -6.86 3.92
CA PHE A 149 16.47 -8.17 4.53
C PHE A 149 15.15 -8.92 4.39
N GLY A 150 15.17 -10.08 3.78
CA GLY A 150 13.97 -10.88 3.56
C GLY A 150 14.08 -12.28 4.13
N ARG A 151 12.92 -12.87 4.40
CA ARG A 151 12.74 -14.26 4.81
C ARG A 151 11.48 -14.83 4.18
N CYS A 152 11.61 -16.04 3.61
CA CYS A 152 10.45 -16.83 3.23
C CYS A 152 10.10 -17.79 4.37
N GLU A 153 8.87 -17.74 4.83
CA GLU A 153 8.36 -18.54 5.94
C GLU A 153 7.06 -19.23 5.52
N ALA A 154 6.80 -20.40 6.05
CA ALA A 154 5.57 -21.14 5.74
C ALA A 154 4.31 -20.39 6.23
N THR A 155 4.44 -19.63 7.32
CA THR A 155 3.36 -18.86 7.94
C THR A 155 3.88 -17.52 8.43
N THR A 156 2.98 -16.57 8.65
CA THR A 156 3.25 -15.37 9.45
C THR A 156 3.10 -15.69 10.94
N GLY A 157 3.50 -14.76 11.79
CA GLY A 157 3.31 -14.86 13.23
C GLY A 157 4.54 -14.43 14.03
N ILE A 158 4.49 -14.69 15.33
CA ILE A 158 5.48 -14.22 16.29
C ILE A 158 6.89 -14.75 15.95
N ALA A 159 7.05 -16.07 15.86
CA ALA A 159 8.36 -16.67 15.64
C ALA A 159 8.99 -16.34 14.26
N PRO A 160 8.26 -16.34 13.13
CA PRO A 160 8.77 -15.84 11.86
C PRO A 160 9.24 -14.38 11.94
N PHE A 161 8.47 -13.52 12.58
CA PHE A 161 8.82 -12.12 12.74
C PHE A 161 10.07 -11.94 13.63
N GLU A 162 10.18 -12.66 14.73
CA GLU A 162 11.38 -12.66 15.60
C GLU A 162 12.63 -13.08 14.82
N ARG A 163 12.54 -14.14 13.99
CA ARG A 163 13.67 -14.55 13.14
C ARG A 163 14.11 -13.47 12.16
N LEU A 164 13.18 -12.66 11.63
CA LEU A 164 13.54 -11.51 10.80
C LEU A 164 14.27 -10.44 11.63
N VAL A 165 13.76 -10.13 12.81
CA VAL A 165 14.39 -9.17 13.73
C VAL A 165 15.80 -9.64 14.11
N ASP A 166 15.97 -10.90 14.50
CA ASP A 166 17.27 -11.50 14.84
C ASP A 166 18.24 -11.39 13.66
N GLN A 167 17.78 -11.70 12.44
CA GLN A 167 18.58 -11.61 11.22
C GLN A 167 19.14 -10.20 10.99
N VAL A 168 18.33 -9.18 11.19
CA VAL A 168 18.74 -7.79 11.00
C VAL A 168 19.63 -7.32 12.15
N MET A 169 19.18 -7.55 13.39
CA MET A 169 19.85 -7.03 14.57
C MET A 169 21.20 -7.71 14.85
N ALA A 170 21.47 -8.89 14.30
CA ALA A 170 22.75 -9.56 14.39
C ALA A 170 23.82 -8.98 13.44
N GLN A 171 23.44 -8.20 12.43
CA GLN A 171 24.36 -7.71 11.40
C GLN A 171 24.88 -6.29 11.69
N PRO A 172 26.13 -5.98 11.28
CA PRO A 172 26.59 -4.60 11.24
C PRO A 172 25.77 -3.76 10.26
N PRO A 173 25.47 -2.50 10.58
CA PRO A 173 25.84 -1.77 11.78
C PRO A 173 24.79 -1.87 12.91
N TYR A 174 23.71 -2.65 12.73
CA TYR A 174 22.56 -2.66 13.65
C TYR A 174 22.92 -3.31 15.00
N ASN A 175 23.82 -4.28 15.00
CA ASN A 175 24.32 -4.95 16.22
C ASN A 175 25.13 -4.05 17.15
N THR A 176 25.69 -2.94 16.63
CA THR A 176 26.44 -1.93 17.40
C THR A 176 25.74 -0.58 17.47
N ALA A 177 24.56 -0.47 16.84
CA ALA A 177 23.79 0.76 16.80
C ALA A 177 23.42 1.26 18.20
N ARG A 178 23.28 2.57 18.34
CA ARG A 178 22.69 3.17 19.53
C ARG A 178 21.21 2.82 19.66
N ARG A 179 20.45 2.98 18.56
CA ARG A 179 19.04 2.65 18.45
C ARG A 179 18.70 2.22 17.03
N VAL A 180 17.80 1.26 16.91
CA VAL A 180 17.20 0.84 15.63
C VAL A 180 15.69 0.98 15.77
N PHE A 181 15.12 1.97 15.10
CA PHE A 181 13.67 2.20 15.08
C PHE A 181 13.01 1.24 14.11
N TRP A 182 12.06 0.47 14.59
CA TRP A 182 11.31 -0.48 13.77
C TRP A 182 9.91 0.05 13.54
N VAL A 183 9.67 0.59 12.34
CA VAL A 183 8.36 1.01 11.87
C VAL A 183 7.61 -0.24 11.40
N MET A 184 6.49 -0.52 12.05
CA MET A 184 5.66 -1.70 11.81
C MET A 184 4.19 -1.36 11.91
N ASP A 185 3.33 -2.17 11.32
CA ASP A 185 1.90 -2.06 11.45
C ASP A 185 1.40 -2.57 12.83
N ASN A 186 0.08 -2.70 12.98
CA ASN A 186 -0.54 -3.26 14.18
C ASN A 186 -0.89 -4.74 14.01
N GLY A 187 -0.10 -5.50 13.26
CA GLY A 187 -0.26 -6.95 13.10
C GLY A 187 -0.22 -7.71 14.43
N SER A 188 -0.87 -8.86 14.50
CA SER A 188 -0.98 -9.65 15.72
C SER A 188 0.38 -10.15 16.25
N SER A 189 1.35 -10.30 15.37
CA SER A 189 2.70 -10.78 15.68
C SER A 189 3.55 -9.79 16.47
N HIS A 190 3.29 -8.49 16.36
CA HIS A 190 4.14 -7.44 16.91
C HIS A 190 3.40 -6.33 17.66
N ARG A 191 2.06 -6.39 17.75
CA ARG A 191 1.27 -5.41 18.52
C ARG A 191 1.13 -5.81 20.00
N GLY A 192 0.89 -4.81 20.83
CA GLY A 192 0.59 -4.96 22.25
C GLY A 192 1.81 -5.02 23.14
N GLN A 193 1.59 -4.83 24.45
CA GLN A 193 2.68 -4.70 25.42
C GLN A 193 3.54 -5.97 25.54
N ALA A 194 2.94 -7.15 25.39
CA ALA A 194 3.67 -8.42 25.46
C ALA A 194 4.69 -8.54 24.31
N SER A 195 4.30 -8.20 23.09
CA SER A 195 5.19 -8.17 21.93
C SER A 195 6.29 -7.13 22.07
N VAL A 196 5.94 -5.91 22.50
CA VAL A 196 6.93 -4.86 22.75
C VAL A 196 7.97 -5.31 23.77
N ARG A 197 7.52 -5.86 24.93
CA ARG A 197 8.44 -6.37 25.98
C ARG A 197 9.36 -7.46 25.45
N ARG A 198 8.82 -8.43 24.73
CA ARG A 198 9.59 -9.54 24.16
C ARG A 198 10.68 -9.05 23.22
N LEU A 199 10.33 -8.18 22.26
CA LEU A 199 11.28 -7.62 21.30
C LEU A 199 12.36 -6.76 21.97
N THR A 200 11.98 -5.90 22.92
CA THR A 200 12.93 -5.01 23.60
C THR A 200 13.81 -5.73 24.62
N GLN A 201 13.34 -6.85 25.21
CA GLN A 201 14.17 -7.71 26.06
C GLN A 201 15.21 -8.47 25.23
N ALA A 202 14.82 -9.04 24.09
CA ALA A 202 15.74 -9.73 23.18
C ALA A 202 16.72 -8.75 22.53
N HIS A 203 16.25 -7.57 22.15
CA HIS A 203 17.03 -6.56 21.44
C HIS A 203 16.91 -5.18 22.13
N PRO A 204 17.73 -4.87 23.14
CA PRO A 204 17.63 -3.62 23.90
C PRO A 204 17.83 -2.33 23.07
N ARG A 205 18.44 -2.45 21.89
CA ARG A 205 18.63 -1.33 20.96
C ARG A 205 17.43 -1.09 20.04
N LEU A 206 16.50 -2.04 20.00
CA LEU A 206 15.29 -1.95 19.16
C LEU A 206 14.27 -1.02 19.82
N VAL A 207 13.77 -0.07 19.02
CA VAL A 207 12.69 0.85 19.42
C VAL A 207 11.49 0.57 18.53
N PRO A 208 10.43 -0.10 19.03
CA PRO A 208 9.25 -0.38 18.23
C PRO A 208 8.43 0.89 18.00
N VAL A 209 8.05 1.15 16.75
CA VAL A 209 7.25 2.30 16.32
C VAL A 209 6.05 1.81 15.53
N HIS A 210 4.90 1.70 16.21
CA HIS A 210 3.68 1.23 15.57
C HIS A 210 3.00 2.36 14.81
N GLY A 211 2.60 2.05 13.57
CA GLY A 211 1.79 2.90 12.73
C GLY A 211 0.36 3.09 13.24
N PRO A 212 -0.39 4.03 12.70
CA PRO A 212 -1.83 4.12 12.95
C PRO A 212 -2.55 2.91 12.35
N VAL A 213 -3.70 2.55 12.92
CA VAL A 213 -4.55 1.49 12.36
C VAL A 213 -5.03 1.89 10.96
N HIS A 214 -5.00 0.95 10.01
CA HIS A 214 -5.37 1.14 8.59
C HIS A 214 -4.55 2.20 7.85
N ALA A 215 -3.26 2.31 8.16
CA ALA A 215 -2.34 3.25 7.53
C ALA A 215 -1.07 2.58 6.99
N SER A 216 -1.18 1.39 6.39
CA SER A 216 -0.05 0.68 5.77
C SER A 216 0.67 1.52 4.71
N TRP A 217 -0.05 2.45 4.04
CA TRP A 217 0.54 3.38 3.09
C TRP A 217 1.66 4.27 3.66
N LEU A 218 1.76 4.41 4.99
CA LEU A 218 2.89 5.07 5.67
C LEU A 218 4.12 4.16 5.80
N ASN A 219 3.97 2.85 5.57
CA ASN A 219 5.04 1.90 5.72
C ASN A 219 5.83 1.77 4.41
N GLN A 220 7.07 2.25 4.36
CA GLN A 220 7.86 2.30 3.12
C GLN A 220 8.16 0.93 2.53
N ILE A 221 8.17 -0.14 3.32
CA ILE A 221 8.35 -1.51 2.82
C ILE A 221 7.28 -1.90 1.78
N GLU A 222 6.10 -1.29 1.82
CA GLU A 222 5.03 -1.52 0.84
C GLU A 222 5.43 -1.08 -0.57
N ILE A 223 6.30 -0.06 -0.69
CA ILE A 223 6.86 0.36 -1.98
C ILE A 223 7.75 -0.77 -2.52
N TYR A 224 8.62 -1.34 -1.68
CA TYR A 224 9.44 -2.48 -2.05
C TYR A 224 8.59 -3.68 -2.44
N PHE A 225 7.55 -4.02 -1.67
CA PHE A 225 6.62 -5.09 -2.04
C PHE A 225 5.91 -4.86 -3.37
N SER A 226 5.60 -3.61 -3.71
CA SER A 226 5.06 -3.26 -5.02
C SER A 226 6.07 -3.50 -6.14
N ILE A 227 7.36 -3.23 -5.90
CA ILE A 227 8.44 -3.52 -6.85
C ILE A 227 8.58 -5.03 -7.02
N VAL A 228 8.66 -5.79 -5.91
CA VAL A 228 8.71 -7.26 -5.91
C VAL A 228 7.53 -7.84 -6.70
N GLN A 229 6.31 -7.35 -6.43
CA GLN A 229 5.13 -7.83 -7.15
C GLN A 229 5.26 -7.67 -8.66
N ARG A 230 5.69 -6.49 -9.12
CA ARG A 230 5.76 -6.18 -10.56
C ARG A 230 6.97 -6.76 -11.26
N LYS A 231 8.11 -6.86 -10.58
CA LYS A 231 9.38 -7.24 -11.21
C LYS A 231 9.76 -8.72 -11.03
N VAL A 232 9.24 -9.34 -9.96
CA VAL A 232 9.63 -10.69 -9.55
C VAL A 232 8.47 -11.66 -9.67
N LEU A 233 7.29 -11.26 -9.19
CA LEU A 233 6.12 -12.13 -9.03
C LEU A 233 5.09 -11.97 -10.15
N THR A 234 5.34 -11.13 -11.15
CA THR A 234 4.46 -10.93 -12.29
C THR A 234 5.28 -10.87 -13.59
N PRO A 235 5.05 -11.80 -14.50
CA PRO A 235 4.19 -12.96 -14.39
C PRO A 235 4.71 -13.97 -13.37
N ASN A 236 3.79 -14.73 -12.77
CA ASN A 236 4.14 -15.80 -11.84
C ASN A 236 4.27 -17.11 -12.61
N ASP A 237 5.51 -17.57 -12.76
CA ASP A 237 5.88 -18.80 -13.45
C ASP A 237 7.12 -19.39 -12.74
N PHE A 238 6.87 -20.27 -11.78
CA PHE A 238 7.89 -20.86 -10.93
C PHE A 238 7.73 -22.37 -10.89
N PRO A 239 8.83 -23.13 -11.13
CA PRO A 239 8.76 -24.59 -11.14
C PRO A 239 8.56 -25.22 -9.76
N SER A 240 8.82 -24.48 -8.69
CA SER A 240 8.60 -24.95 -7.31
C SER A 240 8.47 -23.78 -6.33
N LEU A 241 8.10 -24.09 -5.10
CA LEU A 241 8.04 -23.12 -4.02
C LEU A 241 9.44 -22.61 -3.63
N GLU A 242 10.45 -23.49 -3.69
CA GLU A 242 11.85 -23.14 -3.44
C GLU A 242 12.37 -22.14 -4.49
N ALA A 243 11.97 -22.31 -5.76
CA ALA A 243 12.33 -21.39 -6.83
C ALA A 243 11.77 -19.99 -6.62
N VAL A 244 10.61 -19.86 -5.97
CA VAL A 244 10.07 -18.55 -5.53
C VAL A 244 11.00 -17.91 -4.51
N ALA A 245 11.41 -18.66 -3.48
CA ALA A 245 12.28 -18.16 -2.42
C ALA A 245 13.66 -17.75 -3.00
N GLU A 246 14.25 -18.60 -3.83
CA GLU A 246 15.51 -18.31 -4.51
C GLU A 246 15.43 -17.04 -5.36
N ARG A 247 14.36 -16.87 -6.14
CA ARG A 247 14.13 -15.68 -6.95
C ARG A 247 14.01 -14.43 -6.10
N LEU A 248 13.31 -14.49 -4.96
CA LEU A 248 13.18 -13.36 -4.02
C LEU A 248 14.55 -12.98 -3.45
N PHE A 249 15.36 -13.93 -2.97
CA PHE A 249 16.69 -13.66 -2.43
C PHE A 249 17.69 -13.19 -3.49
N ASN A 250 17.61 -13.71 -4.71
CA ASN A 250 18.39 -13.21 -5.84
C ASN A 250 18.01 -11.75 -6.17
N PHE A 251 16.71 -11.44 -6.09
CA PHE A 251 16.24 -10.08 -6.32
C PHE A 251 16.69 -9.13 -5.21
N GLU A 252 16.73 -9.54 -3.96
CA GLU A 252 17.27 -8.70 -2.86
C GLU A 252 18.71 -8.27 -3.18
N ARG A 253 19.58 -9.23 -3.55
CA ARG A 253 20.98 -8.95 -3.91
C ARG A 253 21.09 -8.02 -5.14
N TYR A 254 20.29 -8.27 -6.16
CA TYR A 254 20.22 -7.41 -7.32
C TYR A 254 19.72 -6.00 -6.94
N TYR A 255 18.67 -5.92 -6.14
CA TYR A 255 18.09 -4.66 -5.70
C TYR A 255 19.10 -3.83 -4.90
N GLU A 256 19.82 -4.43 -3.96
CA GLU A 256 20.87 -3.72 -3.19
C GLU A 256 21.94 -3.08 -4.07
N SER A 257 22.25 -3.66 -5.24
CA SER A 257 23.25 -3.11 -6.16
C SER A 257 22.79 -1.86 -6.91
N ILE A 258 21.49 -1.60 -7.00
CA ILE A 258 20.89 -0.51 -7.78
C ILE A 258 19.99 0.42 -6.97
N ALA A 259 19.70 0.05 -5.72
CA ALA A 259 18.73 0.76 -4.91
C ALA A 259 19.29 2.07 -4.36
N HIS A 260 18.40 3.04 -4.29
CA HIS A 260 18.58 4.28 -3.55
C HIS A 260 17.41 4.42 -2.56
N PRO A 261 17.60 5.15 -1.44
CA PRO A 261 16.50 5.48 -0.54
C PRO A 261 15.31 6.06 -1.29
N PHE A 262 14.11 5.66 -0.91
CA PHE A 262 12.91 6.21 -1.54
C PHE A 262 12.79 7.70 -1.25
N GLU A 263 12.55 8.49 -2.28
CA GLU A 263 12.25 9.91 -2.15
C GLU A 263 10.85 10.09 -1.55
N TRP A 264 10.78 10.13 -0.23
CA TRP A 264 9.51 10.26 0.48
C TRP A 264 9.13 11.73 0.59
N LYS A 265 8.08 12.12 -0.16
CA LYS A 265 7.67 13.54 -0.29
C LYS A 265 6.60 13.97 0.71
N PHE A 266 5.87 13.02 1.32
CA PHE A 266 4.78 13.32 2.23
C PHE A 266 5.32 13.63 3.63
N THR A 267 5.26 14.88 4.02
CA THR A 267 5.84 15.38 5.29
C THR A 267 4.82 15.43 6.42
N ARG A 268 5.28 15.73 7.64
CA ARG A 268 4.40 16.04 8.76
C ARG A 268 3.51 17.27 8.49
N ALA A 269 3.99 18.26 7.77
CA ALA A 269 3.20 19.43 7.38
C ALA A 269 2.05 19.04 6.44
N ASP A 270 2.32 18.17 5.46
CA ASP A 270 1.31 17.63 4.55
C ASP A 270 0.25 16.82 5.28
N LEU A 271 0.66 16.01 6.26
CA LEU A 271 -0.24 15.27 7.14
C LEU A 271 -1.19 16.22 7.89
N ASN A 272 -0.66 17.27 8.50
CA ASN A 272 -1.46 18.24 9.23
C ASN A 272 -2.46 18.96 8.32
N ALA A 273 -2.03 19.36 7.13
CA ALA A 273 -2.87 19.97 6.11
C ALA A 273 -3.98 19.00 5.63
N LEU A 274 -3.64 17.72 5.44
CA LEU A 274 -4.60 16.68 5.07
C LEU A 274 -5.68 16.52 6.15
N ILE A 275 -5.29 16.39 7.41
CA ILE A 275 -6.22 16.22 8.53
C ILE A 275 -7.11 17.45 8.69
N ALA A 276 -6.57 18.66 8.54
CA ALA A 276 -7.36 19.89 8.59
C ALA A 276 -8.43 19.91 7.47
N ARG A 277 -8.06 19.58 6.24
CA ARG A 277 -9.02 19.47 5.12
C ARG A 277 -10.13 18.44 5.38
N MET A 278 -9.76 17.30 5.97
CA MET A 278 -10.74 16.24 6.29
C MET A 278 -11.73 16.69 7.37
N ARG A 279 -11.27 17.35 8.43
CA ARG A 279 -12.13 17.91 9.49
C ARG A 279 -13.11 18.94 8.93
N ASN A 280 -12.63 19.83 8.07
CA ASN A 280 -13.48 20.85 7.42
C ASN A 280 -14.57 20.21 6.54
N ARG A 281 -14.22 19.22 5.72
CA ARG A 281 -15.21 18.49 4.91
C ARG A 281 -16.23 17.74 5.75
N TRP A 282 -15.81 17.13 6.84
CA TRP A 282 -16.71 16.46 7.77
C TRP A 282 -17.69 17.44 8.41
N ALA A 283 -17.22 18.59 8.90
CA ALA A 283 -18.08 19.64 9.46
C ALA A 283 -19.12 20.11 8.43
N GLN A 284 -18.70 20.39 7.19
CA GLN A 284 -19.61 20.78 6.10
C GLN A 284 -20.67 19.69 5.81
N SER A 285 -20.29 18.41 5.80
CA SER A 285 -21.22 17.31 5.54
C SER A 285 -22.26 17.13 6.67
N GLN A 286 -21.92 17.43 7.90
CA GLN A 286 -22.87 17.41 9.03
C GLN A 286 -23.85 18.59 8.95
N HIS A 287 -23.41 19.78 8.56
CA HIS A 287 -24.31 20.93 8.35
C HIS A 287 -25.32 20.67 7.23
N LEU A 288 -24.92 20.04 6.14
CA LEU A 288 -25.83 19.65 5.04
C LEU A 288 -26.87 18.61 5.47
N LYS A 289 -26.52 17.68 6.37
CA LYS A 289 -27.45 16.67 6.89
C LYS A 289 -28.45 17.23 7.93
N LEU A 290 -28.13 18.34 8.59
CA LEU A 290 -29.01 19.02 9.53
C LEU A 290 -29.94 20.02 8.83
N ALA A 291 -29.63 20.41 7.61
CA ALA A 291 -30.41 21.35 6.79
C ALA A 291 -31.35 20.66 5.77
N ALA A 292 -31.31 19.32 5.67
CA ALA A 292 -32.19 18.49 4.85
C ALA A 292 -33.19 17.70 5.73
#